data_765768af20d10c1b5937c7737de0faa0
#
_entry.id   765768af20d10c1b5937c7737de0faa0
#
_cell.length_a   1.000
_cell.length_b   1.000
_cell.length_c   1.000
_cell.angle_alpha   90.00
_cell.angle_beta   90.00
_cell.angle_gamma   90.00
#
_symmetry.space_group_name_H-M   'P 1'
#
loop_
_entity.id
_entity.type
_entity.pdbx_description
1 polymer ?
#
loop_
_entity_poly.entity_id
_entity_poly.type
_entity_poly.pdbx_seq_one_letter_code
_entity_poly.pdbx_strand_id
1 'polypeptide(L)'
;PILFHLLEHVDAIQDQHFMLQKEVIDRMVASPATGDYGRLSVMLQWRYAMENVLFVPPESFDPPPRVDSAVVRMVPREAPAPVNVALLEELVQVAFSQRRKLLRHTLGRWLEARQFPGTFDTQRRAEEVPVDEYVALAQQA
;
A
#
# COMPACT_ATOMS: atom_id res chain seq x y z
N PRO A 1 -4.50 -3.06 -12.31
CA PRO A 1 -3.67 -4.22 -11.95
C PRO A 1 -4.44 -5.30 -11.19
N ILE A 2 -4.01 -6.52 -11.34
CA ILE A 2 -4.67 -7.68 -10.73
C ILE A 2 -4.73 -7.58 -9.19
N LEU A 3 -3.71 -7.02 -8.55
CA LEU A 3 -3.67 -6.92 -7.10
C LEU A 3 -4.77 -6.03 -6.53
N PHE A 4 -5.09 -4.92 -7.19
CA PHE A 4 -6.20 -4.07 -6.78
C PHE A 4 -7.55 -4.70 -7.07
N HIS A 5 -7.65 -5.48 -8.16
CA HIS A 5 -8.86 -6.24 -8.45
C HIS A 5 -9.15 -7.26 -7.35
N LEU A 6 -8.13 -7.92 -6.81
CA LEU A 6 -8.29 -8.89 -5.73
C LEU A 6 -8.86 -8.28 -4.45
N LEU A 7 -8.64 -6.98 -4.20
CA LEU A 7 -9.24 -6.30 -3.05
C LEU A 7 -10.77 -6.29 -3.12
N GLU A 8 -11.35 -6.30 -4.33
CA GLU A 8 -12.79 -6.31 -4.52
C GLU A 8 -13.41 -7.66 -4.16
N HIS A 9 -12.62 -8.73 -4.19
CA HIS A 9 -13.07 -10.11 -3.98
C HIS A 9 -12.39 -10.77 -2.78
N VAL A 10 -11.84 -9.99 -1.86
CA VAL A 10 -11.04 -10.50 -0.75
C VAL A 10 -11.78 -11.50 0.13
N ASP A 11 -13.07 -11.32 0.31
CA ASP A 11 -13.88 -12.22 1.15
C ASP A 11 -14.01 -13.62 0.56
N ALA A 12 -13.82 -13.77 -0.75
CA ALA A 12 -13.88 -15.05 -1.45
C ALA A 12 -12.53 -15.76 -1.54
N ILE A 13 -11.45 -15.11 -1.08
CA ILE A 13 -10.08 -15.60 -1.23
C ILE A 13 -9.44 -15.71 0.16
N GLN A 14 -9.01 -16.92 0.55
CA GLN A 14 -8.44 -17.16 1.88
C GLN A 14 -6.93 -16.97 1.95
N ASP A 15 -6.20 -17.53 0.97
CA ASP A 15 -4.75 -17.54 0.97
C ASP A 15 -4.26 -17.61 -0.46
N GLN A 16 -3.25 -16.86 -0.80
CA GLN A 16 -2.73 -16.83 -2.17
C GLN A 16 -1.24 -16.61 -2.20
N HIS A 17 -0.63 -17.21 -3.22
CA HIS A 17 0.79 -17.06 -3.51
C HIS A 17 0.93 -16.54 -4.93
N PHE A 18 1.75 -15.51 -5.10
CA PHE A 18 2.03 -14.95 -6.42
C PHE A 18 3.53 -14.88 -6.65
N MET A 19 3.94 -15.25 -7.86
CA MET A 19 5.29 -14.97 -8.31
C MET A 19 5.27 -13.68 -9.09
N LEU A 20 6.01 -12.69 -8.61
CA LEU A 20 6.07 -11.35 -9.17
C LEU A 20 7.52 -10.89 -9.24
N GLN A 21 7.75 -9.76 -9.93
CA GLN A 21 9.06 -9.12 -9.89
C GLN A 21 9.40 -8.74 -8.45
N LYS A 22 10.65 -8.96 -8.06
CA LYS A 22 11.11 -8.67 -6.70
C LYS A 22 10.83 -7.23 -6.29
N GLU A 23 11.02 -6.27 -7.21
CA GLU A 23 10.76 -4.86 -6.95
C GLU A 23 9.31 -4.61 -6.52
N VAL A 24 8.35 -5.27 -7.14
CA VAL A 24 6.93 -5.13 -6.80
C VAL A 24 6.67 -5.68 -5.40
N ILE A 25 7.22 -6.84 -5.09
CA ILE A 25 7.05 -7.47 -3.77
C ILE A 25 7.70 -6.62 -2.67
N ASP A 26 8.87 -6.06 -2.93
CA ASP A 26 9.54 -5.16 -1.97
C ASP A 26 8.64 -3.97 -1.63
N ARG A 27 7.93 -3.42 -2.60
CA ARG A 27 6.96 -2.34 -2.38
C ARG A 27 5.74 -2.81 -1.60
N MET A 28 5.25 -4.02 -1.88
CA MET A 28 4.08 -4.57 -1.19
C MET A 28 4.33 -4.74 0.30
N VAL A 29 5.50 -5.22 0.68
CA VAL A 29 5.83 -5.56 2.07
C VAL A 29 6.61 -4.45 2.78
N ALA A 30 6.86 -3.33 2.14
CA ALA A 30 7.70 -2.25 2.67
C ALA A 30 7.17 -1.66 3.97
N SER A 31 8.10 -1.30 4.85
CA SER A 31 7.82 -0.61 6.09
C SER A 31 7.80 0.91 5.87
N PRO A 32 7.06 1.67 6.70
CA PRO A 32 7.11 3.14 6.64
C PRO A 32 8.55 3.67 6.76
N ALA A 33 8.76 4.85 6.21
CA ALA A 33 10.04 5.55 6.18
C ALA A 33 11.12 4.86 5.35
N THR A 34 10.73 4.00 4.41
CA THR A 34 11.65 3.39 3.44
C THR A 34 11.34 3.88 2.03
N GLY A 35 12.32 3.74 1.13
CA GLY A 35 12.16 4.16 -0.26
C GLY A 35 11.11 3.37 -1.03
N ASP A 36 10.83 2.13 -0.64
CA ASP A 36 9.86 1.26 -1.30
C ASP A 36 8.43 1.45 -0.79
N TYR A 37 8.26 2.10 0.34
CA TYR A 37 6.95 2.33 0.92
C TYR A 37 6.17 3.35 0.07
N GLY A 38 4.97 3.00 -0.33
CA GLY A 38 4.16 3.84 -1.19
C GLY A 38 2.69 3.42 -1.19
N ARG A 39 1.97 3.90 -2.19
CA ARG A 39 0.54 3.64 -2.35
C ARG A 39 0.23 2.15 -2.34
N LEU A 40 1.01 1.34 -3.07
CA LEU A 40 0.80 -0.10 -3.13
C LEU A 40 0.95 -0.74 -1.75
N SER A 41 1.96 -0.31 -0.96
CA SER A 41 2.17 -0.80 0.39
C SER A 41 0.95 -0.57 1.26
N VAL A 42 0.44 0.67 1.28
CA VAL A 42 -0.70 1.05 2.14
C VAL A 42 -1.95 0.28 1.75
N MET A 43 -2.29 0.27 0.46
CA MET A 43 -3.54 -0.32 0.00
C MET A 43 -3.62 -1.82 0.24
N LEU A 44 -2.51 -2.52 0.05
CA LEU A 44 -2.50 -3.98 0.25
C LEU A 44 -2.31 -4.35 1.73
N GLN A 45 -1.46 -3.65 2.47
CA GLN A 45 -1.21 -3.96 3.88
C GLN A 45 -2.42 -3.69 4.78
N TRP A 46 -3.31 -2.80 4.38
CA TRP A 46 -4.57 -2.62 5.10
C TRP A 46 -5.38 -3.90 5.14
N ARG A 47 -5.39 -4.67 4.06
CA ARG A 47 -6.29 -5.82 3.91
C ARG A 47 -5.58 -7.17 4.08
N TYR A 48 -4.29 -7.24 3.76
CA TYR A 48 -3.52 -8.49 3.75
C TYR A 48 -2.33 -8.44 4.69
N ALA A 49 -2.08 -9.57 5.36
CA ALA A 49 -0.76 -9.86 5.89
C ALA A 49 0.06 -10.47 4.75
N MET A 50 1.25 -9.96 4.51
CA MET A 50 2.07 -10.38 3.38
C MET A 50 3.49 -10.67 3.81
N GLU A 51 4.09 -11.69 3.19
CA GLU A 51 5.52 -11.98 3.39
C GLU A 51 6.15 -12.46 2.10
N ASN A 52 7.43 -12.12 1.92
CA ASN A 52 8.25 -12.64 0.84
C ASN A 52 8.74 -14.02 1.29
N VAL A 53 8.27 -15.08 0.64
CA VAL A 53 8.58 -16.47 1.08
C VAL A 53 9.67 -17.14 0.26
N LEU A 54 9.97 -16.62 -0.94
CA LEU A 54 10.97 -17.24 -1.81
C LEU A 54 11.53 -16.25 -2.81
N PHE A 55 12.84 -16.16 -2.89
CA PHE A 55 13.54 -15.44 -3.95
C PHE A 55 13.78 -16.40 -5.12
N VAL A 56 13.47 -15.96 -6.34
CA VAL A 56 13.65 -16.74 -7.55
C VAL A 56 14.59 -15.97 -8.49
N PRO A 57 15.85 -16.40 -8.63
CA PRO A 57 16.79 -15.69 -9.49
C PRO A 57 16.46 -15.88 -10.98
N PRO A 58 16.87 -14.94 -11.85
CA PRO A 58 16.56 -14.99 -13.29
C PRO A 58 17.01 -16.27 -13.97
N GLU A 59 18.12 -16.85 -13.56
CA GLU A 59 18.67 -18.08 -14.13
C GLU A 59 17.81 -19.31 -13.89
N SER A 60 16.80 -19.23 -13.04
CA SER A 60 15.83 -20.32 -12.83
C SER A 60 14.84 -20.47 -13.97
N PHE A 61 14.82 -19.53 -14.90
CA PHE A 61 13.91 -19.53 -16.05
C PHE A 61 14.67 -19.74 -17.36
N ASP A 62 13.96 -20.27 -18.36
CA ASP A 62 14.48 -20.43 -19.72
C ASP A 62 13.43 -19.92 -20.73
N PRO A 63 13.64 -18.77 -21.38
CA PRO A 63 14.77 -17.87 -21.20
C PRO A 63 14.70 -17.09 -19.90
N PRO A 64 15.84 -16.67 -19.31
CA PRO A 64 15.83 -15.92 -18.06
C PRO A 64 15.25 -14.54 -18.25
N PRO A 65 14.42 -14.04 -17.30
CA PRO A 65 13.98 -12.66 -17.32
C PRO A 65 15.12 -11.70 -16.98
N ARG A 66 14.92 -10.42 -17.26
CA ARG A 66 15.94 -9.38 -17.00
C ARG A 66 16.01 -8.97 -15.53
N VAL A 67 15.01 -9.30 -14.75
CA VAL A 67 14.87 -8.86 -13.36
C VAL A 67 14.65 -10.04 -12.44
N ASP A 68 14.96 -9.86 -11.18
CA ASP A 68 14.72 -10.86 -10.15
C ASP A 68 13.23 -11.03 -9.91
N SER A 69 12.84 -12.25 -9.56
CA SER A 69 11.47 -12.59 -9.17
C SER A 69 11.44 -13.07 -7.73
N ALA A 70 10.28 -13.04 -7.12
CA ALA A 70 10.06 -13.58 -5.80
C ALA A 70 8.63 -14.08 -5.67
N VAL A 71 8.36 -14.86 -4.63
CA VAL A 71 7.01 -15.32 -4.33
C VAL A 71 6.54 -14.63 -3.06
N VAL A 72 5.39 -13.99 -3.13
CA VAL A 72 4.74 -13.37 -1.98
C VAL A 72 3.55 -14.22 -1.55
N ARG A 73 3.40 -14.41 -0.25
CA ARG A 73 2.21 -15.01 0.34
C ARG A 73 1.33 -13.89 0.85
N MET A 74 0.06 -13.91 0.46
CA MET A 74 -0.93 -12.93 0.87
C MET A 74 -2.07 -13.63 1.60
N VAL A 75 -2.29 -13.24 2.86
CA VAL A 75 -3.35 -13.79 3.70
C VAL A 75 -4.29 -12.65 4.09
N PRO A 76 -5.57 -12.71 3.72
CA PRO A 76 -6.53 -11.68 4.14
C PRO A 76 -6.57 -11.57 5.66
N ARG A 77 -6.61 -10.34 6.17
CA ARG A 77 -6.80 -10.11 7.60
C ARG A 77 -8.22 -10.43 7.98
N GLU A 78 -8.41 -11.10 9.13
CA GLU A 78 -9.74 -11.53 9.58
C GLU A 78 -10.66 -10.36 9.91
N ALA A 79 -10.12 -9.33 10.54
CA ALA A 79 -10.88 -8.18 10.99
C ALA A 79 -10.16 -6.87 10.62
N PRO A 80 -10.11 -6.54 9.33
CA PRO A 80 -9.51 -5.26 8.93
C PRO A 80 -10.35 -4.11 9.45
N ALA A 81 -9.71 -2.99 9.77
CA ALA A 81 -10.43 -1.79 10.18
C ALA A 81 -11.40 -1.37 9.06
N PRO A 82 -12.69 -1.18 9.37
CA PRO A 82 -13.65 -0.81 8.34
C PRO A 82 -13.36 0.58 7.82
N VAL A 83 -13.32 0.73 6.50
CA VAL A 83 -13.03 1.99 5.84
C VAL A 83 -13.66 2.00 4.45
N ASN A 84 -14.02 3.19 3.97
CA ASN A 84 -14.40 3.36 2.58
C ASN A 84 -13.14 3.21 1.71
N VAL A 85 -13.03 2.12 0.97
CA VAL A 85 -11.83 1.81 0.18
C VAL A 85 -11.56 2.88 -0.88
N ALA A 86 -12.60 3.36 -1.54
CA ALA A 86 -12.44 4.41 -2.56
C ALA A 86 -11.89 5.71 -1.96
N LEU A 87 -12.34 6.06 -0.76
CA LEU A 87 -11.85 7.24 -0.06
C LEU A 87 -10.40 7.05 0.40
N LEU A 88 -10.07 5.89 0.94
CA LEU A 88 -8.69 5.56 1.31
C LEU A 88 -7.76 5.64 0.10
N GLU A 89 -8.18 5.08 -1.03
CA GLU A 89 -7.39 5.12 -2.26
C GLU A 89 -7.15 6.55 -2.73
N GLU A 90 -8.18 7.39 -2.74
CA GLU A 90 -8.06 8.80 -3.14
C GLU A 90 -7.09 9.55 -2.21
N LEU A 91 -7.27 9.38 -0.91
CA LEU A 91 -6.44 10.02 0.10
C LEU A 91 -4.97 9.64 -0.05
N VAL A 92 -4.70 8.36 -0.21
CA VAL A 92 -3.34 7.83 -0.37
C VAL A 92 -2.73 8.29 -1.68
N GLN A 93 -3.51 8.33 -2.75
CA GLN A 93 -3.04 8.84 -4.05
C GLN A 93 -2.63 10.31 -3.94
N VAL A 94 -3.41 11.12 -3.27
CA VAL A 94 -3.09 12.54 -3.03
C VAL A 94 -1.81 12.66 -2.21
N ALA A 95 -1.70 11.88 -1.12
CA ALA A 95 -0.54 11.92 -0.23
C ALA A 95 0.77 11.61 -0.98
N PHE A 96 0.77 10.61 -1.85
CA PHE A 96 1.96 10.20 -2.59
C PHE A 96 2.15 10.91 -3.93
N SER A 97 1.29 11.86 -4.28
CA SER A 97 1.39 12.59 -5.55
C SER A 97 2.67 13.44 -5.66
N GLN A 98 3.21 13.89 -4.55
CA GLN A 98 4.48 14.63 -4.49
C GLN A 98 5.31 14.10 -3.32
N ARG A 99 5.89 12.95 -3.52
CA ARG A 99 6.55 12.16 -2.49
C ARG A 99 7.62 12.92 -1.69
N ARG A 100 8.37 13.80 -2.36
CA ARG A 100 9.46 14.56 -1.73
C ARG A 100 9.00 15.75 -0.91
N LYS A 101 7.74 16.16 -1.06
CA LYS A 101 7.20 17.32 -0.35
C LYS A 101 6.50 16.92 0.93
N LEU A 102 6.42 17.85 1.86
CA LEU A 102 5.63 17.67 3.08
C LEU A 102 4.15 17.55 2.72
N LEU A 103 3.43 16.79 3.52
CA LEU A 103 2.00 16.54 3.29
C LEU A 103 1.14 17.79 3.33
N ARG A 104 1.62 18.89 3.94
CA ARG A 104 0.89 20.16 3.90
C ARG A 104 0.63 20.65 2.48
N HIS A 105 1.48 20.28 1.52
CA HIS A 105 1.35 20.72 0.12
C HIS A 105 0.40 19.83 -0.69
N THR A 106 0.06 18.65 -0.20
CA THR A 106 -0.79 17.68 -0.89
C THR A 106 -2.00 17.33 -0.04
N LEU A 107 -1.83 16.43 0.91
CA LEU A 107 -2.90 15.94 1.77
C LEU A 107 -3.50 17.05 2.63
N GLY A 108 -2.69 17.98 3.12
CA GLY A 108 -3.17 19.11 3.91
C GLY A 108 -4.18 19.95 3.15
N ARG A 109 -3.90 20.24 1.89
CA ARG A 109 -4.84 20.98 1.02
C ARG A 109 -6.10 20.20 0.72
N TRP A 110 -5.97 18.91 0.53
CA TRP A 110 -7.12 18.03 0.30
C TRP A 110 -8.04 18.00 1.52
N LEU A 111 -7.46 17.92 2.72
CA LEU A 111 -8.22 17.97 3.98
C LEU A 111 -8.92 19.31 4.18
N GLU A 112 -8.24 20.42 3.87
CA GLU A 112 -8.84 21.76 3.95
C GLU A 112 -10.03 21.90 3.01
N ALA A 113 -9.90 21.41 1.78
CA ALA A 113 -10.99 21.46 0.80
C ALA A 113 -12.21 20.66 1.25
N ARG A 114 -12.01 19.61 2.03
CA ARG A 114 -13.09 18.78 2.59
C ARG A 114 -13.58 19.29 3.96
N GLN A 115 -13.02 20.38 4.47
CA GLN A 115 -13.36 20.92 5.77
C GLN A 115 -13.20 19.88 6.88
N PHE A 116 -12.09 19.17 6.85
CA PHE A 116 -11.79 18.11 7.82
C PHE A 116 -11.81 18.64 9.24
N PRO A 117 -12.65 18.07 10.14
CA PRO A 117 -12.83 18.62 11.49
C PRO A 117 -11.75 18.21 12.49
N GLY A 118 -10.93 17.23 12.17
CA GLY A 118 -9.90 16.71 13.05
C GLY A 118 -8.55 17.37 12.84
N THR A 119 -7.53 16.79 13.44
CA THR A 119 -6.15 17.22 13.27
C THR A 119 -5.33 16.06 12.68
N PHE A 120 -4.38 16.42 11.84
CA PHE A 120 -3.46 15.47 11.25
C PHE A 120 -2.11 16.15 11.04
N ASP A 121 -1.03 15.47 11.41
CA ASP A 121 0.31 16.02 11.28
C ASP A 121 0.74 16.02 9.81
N THR A 122 0.71 17.18 9.17
CA THR A 122 1.11 17.37 7.79
C THR A 122 2.54 17.88 7.62
N GLN A 123 3.31 17.95 8.72
CA GLN A 123 4.71 18.37 8.69
C GLN A 123 5.68 17.22 8.43
N ARG A 124 5.19 16.13 7.92
CA ARG A 124 5.97 14.97 7.50
C ARG A 124 5.65 14.61 6.05
N ARG A 125 6.46 13.71 5.49
CA ARG A 125 6.25 13.24 4.12
C ARG A 125 5.34 12.01 4.11
N ALA A 126 4.80 11.70 2.92
CA ALA A 126 3.87 10.57 2.76
C ALA A 126 4.45 9.24 3.26
N GLU A 127 5.74 8.99 3.02
CA GLU A 127 6.40 7.75 3.41
C GLU A 127 6.57 7.57 4.91
N GLU A 128 6.45 8.65 5.69
CA GLU A 128 6.59 8.61 7.15
C GLU A 128 5.30 8.19 7.85
N VAL A 129 4.18 8.13 7.14
CA VAL A 129 2.87 7.84 7.74
C VAL A 129 2.58 6.34 7.67
N PRO A 130 2.39 5.67 8.82
CA PRO A 130 2.04 4.25 8.84
C PRO A 130 0.67 3.98 8.24
N VAL A 131 0.45 2.73 7.84
CA VAL A 131 -0.83 2.29 7.27
C VAL A 131 -2.01 2.60 8.20
N ASP A 132 -1.86 2.34 9.50
CA ASP A 132 -2.91 2.55 10.50
C ASP A 132 -3.37 4.02 10.56
N GLU A 133 -2.43 4.96 10.42
CA GLU A 133 -2.76 6.39 10.42
C GLU A 133 -3.52 6.80 9.16
N TYR A 134 -3.14 6.27 8.00
CA TYR A 134 -3.89 6.52 6.77
C TYR A 134 -5.32 6.00 6.87
N VAL A 135 -5.48 4.80 7.40
CA VAL A 135 -6.81 4.19 7.59
C VAL A 135 -7.64 5.01 8.57
N ALA A 136 -7.07 5.40 9.70
CA ALA A 136 -7.75 6.21 10.70
C ALA A 136 -8.19 7.57 10.11
N LEU A 137 -7.34 8.19 9.29
CA LEU A 137 -7.67 9.45 8.64
C LEU A 137 -8.83 9.26 7.65
N ALA A 138 -8.82 8.20 6.88
CA ALA A 138 -9.91 7.89 5.95
C ALA A 138 -11.24 7.64 6.67
N GLN A 139 -11.19 7.04 7.86
CA GLN A 139 -12.39 6.82 8.67
C GLN A 139 -13.03 8.12 9.17
N GLN A 140 -12.22 9.16 9.35
CA GLN A 140 -12.68 10.46 9.86
C GLN A 140 -13.00 11.46 8.76
N ALA A 141 -12.47 11.27 7.58
CA ALA A 141 -12.60 12.23 6.48
C ALA A 141 -13.98 12.25 5.78
#